data_8b191879514cc7e2d7a2fdecd464c174
#
_entry.id   8b191879514cc7e2d7a2fdecd464c174
#
_cell.length_a   1.000
_cell.length_b   1.000
_cell.length_c   1.000
_cell.angle_alpha   90.00
_cell.angle_beta   90.00
_cell.angle_gamma   90.00
#
_symmetry.space_group_name_H-M   'P 1'
#
loop_
_entity.id
_entity.type
_entity.pdbx_description
1 polymer ?
#
loop_
_entity_poly.entity_id
_entity_poly.type
_entity_poly.pdbx_seq_one_letter_code
_entity_poly.pdbx_strand_id
1 'polypeptide(L)'
;HMHPDAIIAIAASQNSKELTKEIYGDEIGWLPWKRPGFELGLWLSKFAAENPAAKGVVLESHGLFTWADDAKACYELTLEIINKAIGWFEEKTKGKAIFGGAVATSLDADKRRAVAARLMPEIRGRIGKTESKVGHFDDQQAVLDFVNSAELKPLAALGTSCPDHFLRTKIRPLVLDYDPARDNLDEVVAGLDAAIEAYRADYAAYYERCKHPDSPAMRDPNAVVYLIPGVGMITFARDKATARISGEFYVNAINVMRGASTVSTYVGLSEQEAFDIEYWLLEEAKLQRMPKPKALAGRIAFITGGAGGIGSAIATRYLTEGAVVVLADIDQASLDEAVTGFGKRFGKDNVRGVLANVTDEAAVEKAFLDSLVEYGGLDILVSNAGISSASPFEDTTLAVWDRNISILATGYFLVSREAYRIMKKQKLGGSMVFIASKNGLAASAGASAYCAAKAAEIHLARCLAL
;
A
#
# COMPACT_ATOMS: atom_id res chain seq x y z
N HIS A 1 -23.79 9.82 9.76
CA HIS A 1 -22.50 9.83 10.44
C HIS A 1 -21.37 9.77 9.44
N MET A 2 -20.41 10.71 9.51
CA MET A 2 -19.30 10.80 8.56
C MET A 2 -18.01 11.28 9.23
N HIS A 3 -16.85 10.92 8.64
CA HIS A 3 -15.50 11.28 9.08
C HIS A 3 -14.75 12.12 8.04
N PRO A 4 -15.23 13.33 7.66
CA PRO A 4 -14.55 14.16 6.69
C PRO A 4 -13.36 14.89 7.32
N ASP A 5 -12.26 15.05 6.56
CA ASP A 5 -11.00 15.64 7.02
C ASP A 5 -11.19 16.95 7.79
N ALA A 6 -11.97 17.89 7.24
CA ALA A 6 -12.19 19.19 7.84
C ALA A 6 -12.91 19.11 9.21
N ILE A 7 -13.87 18.20 9.34
CA ILE A 7 -14.58 18.02 10.62
C ILE A 7 -13.69 17.32 11.64
N ILE A 8 -12.98 16.28 11.23
CA ILE A 8 -12.05 15.61 12.16
C ILE A 8 -10.94 16.58 12.58
N ALA A 9 -10.47 17.46 11.69
CA ALA A 9 -9.48 18.49 12.06
C ALA A 9 -10.00 19.45 13.16
N ILE A 10 -11.26 19.85 13.10
CA ILE A 10 -11.91 20.58 14.20
C ILE A 10 -11.96 19.71 15.46
N ALA A 11 -12.44 18.46 15.32
CA ALA A 11 -12.64 17.52 16.42
C ALA A 11 -11.33 17.12 17.12
N ALA A 12 -10.21 17.09 16.39
CA ALA A 12 -8.87 16.76 16.87
C ALA A 12 -8.03 18.00 17.25
N SER A 13 -8.65 19.16 17.37
CA SER A 13 -8.03 20.39 17.87
C SER A 13 -8.20 20.51 19.37
N GLN A 14 -7.18 21.02 20.08
CA GLN A 14 -7.22 21.19 21.54
C GLN A 14 -8.42 22.02 22.02
N ASN A 15 -8.84 23.00 21.22
CA ASN A 15 -10.01 23.87 21.47
C ASN A 15 -11.19 23.50 20.55
N SER A 16 -11.43 22.21 20.33
CA SER A 16 -12.43 21.73 19.37
C SER A 16 -13.86 22.23 19.66
N LYS A 17 -14.19 22.38 20.94
CA LYS A 17 -15.51 22.89 21.36
C LYS A 17 -15.71 24.36 20.95
N GLU A 18 -14.71 25.18 21.19
CA GLU A 18 -14.70 26.61 20.84
C GLU A 18 -14.73 26.79 19.32
N LEU A 19 -13.94 26.01 18.58
CA LEU A 19 -13.93 26.02 17.11
C LEU A 19 -15.29 25.61 16.54
N THR A 20 -15.92 24.56 17.09
CA THR A 20 -17.25 24.13 16.67
C THR A 20 -18.27 25.28 16.86
N LYS A 21 -18.22 25.97 18.00
CA LYS A 21 -19.10 27.12 18.28
C LYS A 21 -18.80 28.31 17.38
N GLU A 22 -17.51 28.59 17.08
CA GLU A 22 -17.10 29.67 16.17
C GLU A 22 -17.67 29.45 14.75
N ILE A 23 -17.55 28.21 14.25
CA ILE A 23 -17.92 27.88 12.87
C ILE A 23 -19.45 27.78 12.70
N TYR A 24 -20.12 27.14 13.63
CA TYR A 24 -21.52 26.71 13.46
C TYR A 24 -22.54 27.41 14.38
N GLY A 25 -22.07 28.16 15.38
CA GLY A 25 -22.97 28.75 16.36
C GLY A 25 -23.67 27.66 17.19
N ASP A 26 -25.02 27.76 17.23
CA ASP A 26 -25.87 26.77 17.93
C ASP A 26 -26.47 25.72 16.98
N GLU A 27 -26.15 25.82 15.69
CA GLU A 27 -26.66 24.87 14.67
C GLU A 27 -26.10 23.48 14.84
N ILE A 28 -24.80 23.37 15.20
CA ILE A 28 -24.09 22.11 15.42
C ILE A 28 -23.51 22.14 16.83
N GLY A 29 -23.88 21.14 17.62
CA GLY A 29 -23.34 20.95 18.95
C GLY A 29 -21.96 20.31 18.99
N TRP A 30 -21.45 20.14 20.20
CA TRP A 30 -20.20 19.44 20.47
C TRP A 30 -20.37 18.47 21.64
N LEU A 31 -19.82 17.24 21.50
CA LEU A 31 -19.73 16.26 22.58
C LEU A 31 -18.28 15.82 22.78
N PRO A 32 -17.86 15.61 24.03
CA PRO A 32 -16.53 15.09 24.32
C PRO A 32 -16.34 13.68 23.77
N TRP A 33 -15.08 13.25 23.70
CA TRP A 33 -14.73 11.90 23.26
C TRP A 33 -15.53 10.82 24.00
N LYS A 34 -16.09 9.93 23.23
CA LYS A 34 -16.71 8.70 23.71
C LYS A 34 -16.48 7.60 22.65
N ARG A 35 -15.99 6.46 23.11
CA ARG A 35 -15.79 5.31 22.23
C ARG A 35 -17.07 4.97 21.46
N PRO A 36 -17.00 4.64 20.17
CA PRO A 36 -18.16 4.19 19.40
C PRO A 36 -18.88 3.02 20.07
N GLY A 37 -20.20 3.05 20.05
CA GLY A 37 -21.01 1.98 20.65
C GLY A 37 -22.32 2.47 21.24
N PHE A 38 -22.97 1.64 22.03
CA PHE A 38 -24.29 1.89 22.59
C PHE A 38 -24.35 3.14 23.47
N GLU A 39 -23.34 3.37 24.31
CA GLU A 39 -23.30 4.54 25.20
C GLU A 39 -23.21 5.85 24.41
N LEU A 40 -22.44 5.89 23.33
CA LEU A 40 -22.41 7.06 22.45
C LEU A 40 -23.79 7.33 21.86
N GLY A 41 -24.52 6.28 21.46
CA GLY A 41 -25.88 6.38 20.97
C GLY A 41 -26.84 7.02 22.00
N LEU A 42 -26.70 6.65 23.27
CA LEU A 42 -27.47 7.26 24.37
C LEU A 42 -27.12 8.74 24.59
N TRP A 43 -25.83 9.10 24.49
CA TRP A 43 -25.40 10.49 24.60
C TRP A 43 -25.93 11.36 23.45
N LEU A 44 -25.90 10.83 22.23
CA LEU A 44 -26.47 11.50 21.04
C LEU A 44 -27.98 11.72 21.19
N SER A 45 -28.71 10.70 21.65
CA SER A 45 -30.16 10.79 21.90
C SER A 45 -30.50 11.83 22.95
N LYS A 46 -29.74 11.84 24.06
CA LYS A 46 -29.90 12.83 25.11
C LYS A 46 -29.62 14.25 24.60
N PHE A 47 -28.49 14.42 23.89
CA PHE A 47 -28.12 15.72 23.32
C PHE A 47 -29.20 16.26 22.38
N ALA A 48 -29.72 15.42 21.48
CA ALA A 48 -30.76 15.82 20.54
C ALA A 48 -32.07 16.24 21.26
N ALA A 49 -32.44 15.52 22.33
CA ALA A 49 -33.62 15.86 23.14
C ALA A 49 -33.47 17.19 23.90
N GLU A 50 -32.26 17.47 24.41
CA GLU A 50 -31.96 18.70 25.15
C GLU A 50 -31.72 19.90 24.23
N ASN A 51 -31.39 19.67 22.93
CA ASN A 51 -31.07 20.70 21.93
C ASN A 51 -31.91 20.53 20.66
N PRO A 52 -33.24 20.72 20.71
CA PRO A 52 -34.14 20.42 19.58
C PRO A 52 -33.92 21.29 18.34
N ALA A 53 -33.22 22.41 18.47
CA ALA A 53 -32.85 23.27 17.35
C ALA A 53 -31.52 22.85 16.65
N ALA A 54 -30.73 21.98 17.28
CA ALA A 54 -29.48 21.50 16.70
C ALA A 54 -29.77 20.52 15.56
N LYS A 55 -29.01 20.66 14.48
CA LYS A 55 -29.10 19.82 13.28
C LYS A 55 -28.03 18.70 13.23
N GLY A 56 -27.11 18.71 14.18
CA GLY A 56 -26.02 17.76 14.24
C GLY A 56 -25.08 18.04 15.41
N VAL A 57 -24.03 17.25 15.50
CA VAL A 57 -23.01 17.34 16.56
C VAL A 57 -21.65 16.92 16.05
N VAL A 58 -20.61 17.67 16.37
CA VAL A 58 -19.21 17.26 16.25
C VAL A 58 -18.85 16.48 17.49
N LEU A 59 -18.28 15.28 17.30
CA LEU A 59 -17.73 14.45 18.36
C LEU A 59 -16.22 14.67 18.43
N GLU A 60 -15.72 15.05 19.59
CA GLU A 60 -14.29 15.20 19.85
C GLU A 60 -13.52 13.95 19.38
N SER A 61 -12.43 14.13 18.67
CA SER A 61 -11.56 13.05 18.15
C SER A 61 -12.30 11.95 17.36
N HIS A 62 -13.45 12.26 16.72
CA HIS A 62 -14.25 11.25 16.04
C HIS A 62 -14.77 11.74 14.68
N GLY A 63 -15.81 12.56 14.67
CA GLY A 63 -16.45 12.97 13.40
C GLY A 63 -17.75 13.73 13.60
N LEU A 64 -18.64 13.64 12.61
CA LEU A 64 -19.89 14.39 12.50
C LEU A 64 -21.10 13.46 12.54
N PHE A 65 -22.08 13.79 13.35
CA PHE A 65 -23.45 13.29 13.24
C PHE A 65 -24.39 14.40 12.83
N THR A 66 -25.27 14.10 11.89
CA THR A 66 -26.36 14.99 11.43
C THR A 66 -27.66 14.24 11.40
N TRP A 67 -28.77 14.96 11.48
CA TRP A 67 -30.12 14.41 11.36
C TRP A 67 -31.05 15.39 10.67
N ALA A 68 -32.06 14.86 9.99
CA ALA A 68 -33.15 15.60 9.34
C ALA A 68 -34.36 14.66 9.18
N ASP A 69 -35.46 15.18 8.68
CA ASP A 69 -36.74 14.45 8.57
C ASP A 69 -36.71 13.35 7.50
N ASP A 70 -35.83 13.46 6.49
CA ASP A 70 -35.64 12.45 5.47
C ASP A 70 -34.16 12.28 5.08
N ALA A 71 -33.84 11.19 4.38
CA ALA A 71 -32.48 10.82 4.02
C ALA A 71 -31.81 11.85 3.07
N LYS A 72 -32.58 12.46 2.14
CA LYS A 72 -32.03 13.45 1.21
C LYS A 72 -31.69 14.74 1.94
N ALA A 73 -32.60 15.25 2.76
CA ALA A 73 -32.38 16.45 3.57
C ALA A 73 -31.19 16.26 4.53
N CYS A 74 -31.08 15.08 5.17
CA CYS A 74 -29.93 14.74 6.01
C CYS A 74 -28.60 14.73 5.23
N TYR A 75 -28.58 14.16 4.03
CA TYR A 75 -27.39 14.13 3.18
C TYR A 75 -26.98 15.53 2.73
N GLU A 76 -27.92 16.33 2.24
CA GLU A 76 -27.68 17.72 1.81
C GLU A 76 -27.18 18.59 2.96
N LEU A 77 -27.78 18.47 4.13
CA LEU A 77 -27.34 19.14 5.36
C LEU A 77 -25.90 18.72 5.73
N THR A 78 -25.59 17.42 5.66
CA THR A 78 -24.25 16.94 5.95
C THR A 78 -23.20 17.59 5.05
N LEU A 79 -23.48 17.69 3.73
CA LEU A 79 -22.59 18.35 2.78
C LEU A 79 -22.46 19.84 3.06
N GLU A 80 -23.53 20.53 3.42
CA GLU A 80 -23.51 21.96 3.79
C GLU A 80 -22.58 22.20 5.00
N ILE A 81 -22.71 21.38 6.04
CA ILE A 81 -21.88 21.47 7.24
C ILE A 81 -20.40 21.22 6.94
N ILE A 82 -20.10 20.21 6.12
CA ILE A 82 -18.73 19.90 5.69
C ILE A 82 -18.15 21.08 4.88
N ASN A 83 -18.89 21.59 3.90
CA ASN A 83 -18.44 22.70 3.06
C ASN A 83 -18.21 23.99 3.87
N LYS A 84 -19.01 24.24 4.90
CA LYS A 84 -18.83 25.37 5.82
C LYS A 84 -17.50 25.27 6.58
N ALA A 85 -17.12 24.05 7.04
CA ALA A 85 -15.81 23.80 7.64
C ALA A 85 -14.68 24.02 6.63
N ILE A 86 -14.81 23.47 5.42
CA ILE A 86 -13.79 23.63 4.37
C ILE A 86 -13.54 25.12 4.08
N GLY A 87 -14.59 25.89 3.83
CA GLY A 87 -14.48 27.33 3.56
C GLY A 87 -13.86 28.11 4.73
N TRP A 88 -14.19 27.73 5.97
CA TRP A 88 -13.58 28.33 7.17
C TRP A 88 -12.07 28.02 7.23
N PHE A 89 -11.64 26.77 6.96
CA PHE A 89 -10.23 26.42 6.90
C PHE A 89 -9.50 27.16 5.78
N GLU A 90 -10.08 27.25 4.58
CA GLU A 90 -9.49 27.98 3.45
C GLU A 90 -9.20 29.44 3.82
N GLU A 91 -10.11 30.10 4.54
CA GLU A 91 -9.91 31.46 5.00
C GLU A 91 -8.85 31.57 6.10
N LYS A 92 -8.93 30.73 7.13
CA LYS A 92 -8.08 30.78 8.33
C LYS A 92 -6.63 30.32 8.09
N THR A 93 -6.41 29.46 7.09
CA THR A 93 -5.08 28.92 6.78
C THR A 93 -4.36 29.66 5.65
N LYS A 94 -5.04 30.61 5.01
CA LYS A 94 -4.47 31.38 3.89
C LYS A 94 -3.16 32.06 4.28
N GLY A 95 -2.08 31.71 3.55
CA GLY A 95 -0.75 32.28 3.77
C GLY A 95 0.01 31.74 4.99
N LYS A 96 -0.53 30.79 5.72
CA LYS A 96 0.18 30.13 6.82
C LYS A 96 1.07 29.01 6.30
N ALA A 97 2.20 28.81 6.97
CA ALA A 97 3.07 27.65 6.69
C ALA A 97 2.37 26.36 7.14
N ILE A 98 2.36 25.34 6.28
CA ILE A 98 1.83 24.02 6.58
C ILE A 98 2.89 23.25 7.37
N PHE A 99 2.52 22.62 8.49
CA PHE A 99 3.39 21.77 9.31
C PHE A 99 4.71 22.43 9.71
N GLY A 100 4.72 23.73 10.02
CA GLY A 100 5.93 24.46 10.38
C GLY A 100 6.90 24.75 9.23
N GLY A 101 6.47 24.47 7.98
CA GLY A 101 7.27 24.67 6.77
C GLY A 101 8.11 23.44 6.37
N ALA A 102 8.60 23.46 5.13
CA ALA A 102 9.43 22.38 4.58
C ALA A 102 10.88 22.50 5.10
N VAL A 103 11.43 21.38 5.56
CA VAL A 103 12.85 21.22 5.98
C VAL A 103 13.61 20.26 5.08
N ALA A 104 12.91 19.49 4.24
CA ALA A 104 13.48 18.63 3.22
C ALA A 104 12.87 18.95 1.85
N THR A 105 13.58 18.64 0.79
CA THR A 105 13.11 18.81 -0.60
C THR A 105 12.74 17.47 -1.18
N SER A 106 11.56 17.39 -1.82
CA SER A 106 11.17 16.19 -2.56
C SER A 106 12.17 15.89 -3.68
N LEU A 107 12.56 14.64 -3.81
CA LEU A 107 13.24 14.15 -5.00
C LEU A 107 12.32 14.26 -6.22
N ASP A 108 12.88 14.23 -7.44
CA ASP A 108 12.09 14.05 -8.65
C ASP A 108 11.33 12.71 -8.63
N ALA A 109 10.27 12.61 -9.42
CA ALA A 109 9.36 11.46 -9.40
C ALA A 109 10.09 10.13 -9.68
N ASP A 110 11.03 10.12 -10.63
CA ASP A 110 11.76 8.89 -10.97
C ASP A 110 12.67 8.46 -9.84
N LYS A 111 13.36 9.38 -9.18
CA LYS A 111 14.18 9.08 -8.00
C LYS A 111 13.33 8.63 -6.82
N ARG A 112 12.17 9.25 -6.55
CA ARG A 112 11.25 8.78 -5.50
C ARG A 112 10.86 7.32 -5.74
N ARG A 113 10.49 6.98 -6.98
CA ARG A 113 10.15 5.61 -7.37
C ARG A 113 11.34 4.65 -7.22
N ALA A 114 12.54 5.06 -7.60
CA ALA A 114 13.75 4.26 -7.45
C ALA A 114 14.09 3.98 -5.98
N VAL A 115 13.99 4.99 -5.12
CA VAL A 115 14.19 4.81 -3.66
C VAL A 115 13.11 3.89 -3.07
N ALA A 116 11.84 4.07 -3.44
CA ALA A 116 10.76 3.20 -3.00
C ALA A 116 11.00 1.75 -3.46
N ALA A 117 11.34 1.52 -4.74
CA ALA A 117 11.64 0.19 -5.29
C ALA A 117 12.84 -0.47 -4.59
N ARG A 118 13.79 0.31 -4.08
CA ARG A 118 14.93 -0.22 -3.31
C ARG A 118 14.54 -0.59 -1.87
N LEU A 119 13.70 0.23 -1.21
CA LEU A 119 13.29 0.04 0.18
C LEU A 119 12.22 -1.05 0.36
N MET A 120 11.24 -1.09 -0.54
CA MET A 120 10.07 -1.95 -0.36
C MET A 120 10.41 -3.44 -0.20
N PRO A 121 11.25 -4.08 -1.04
CA PRO A 121 11.62 -5.49 -0.84
C PRO A 121 12.44 -5.71 0.42
N GLU A 122 13.26 -4.74 0.85
CA GLU A 122 14.05 -4.82 2.08
C GLU A 122 13.14 -4.78 3.33
N ILE A 123 12.16 -3.86 3.35
CA ILE A 123 11.16 -3.79 4.44
C ILE A 123 10.31 -5.06 4.42
N ARG A 124 9.74 -5.43 3.25
CA ARG A 124 8.90 -6.61 3.09
C ARG A 124 9.58 -7.88 3.58
N GLY A 125 10.86 -8.04 3.29
CA GLY A 125 11.67 -9.18 3.73
C GLY A 125 11.75 -9.33 5.25
N ARG A 126 11.74 -8.22 5.97
CA ARG A 126 11.83 -8.19 7.44
C ARG A 126 10.50 -8.42 8.13
N ILE A 127 9.40 -7.94 7.52
CA ILE A 127 8.06 -8.00 8.11
C ILE A 127 7.19 -9.14 7.57
N GLY A 128 7.59 -9.78 6.47
CA GLY A 128 6.81 -10.81 5.78
C GLY A 128 7.11 -12.25 6.17
N LYS A 129 7.89 -12.50 7.25
CA LYS A 129 8.34 -13.85 7.63
C LYS A 129 7.20 -14.75 8.13
N THR A 130 6.27 -14.21 8.87
CA THR A 130 5.12 -14.94 9.46
C THR A 130 3.89 -14.89 8.58
N GLU A 131 3.66 -13.77 7.92
CA GLU A 131 2.54 -13.55 7.01
C GLU A 131 3.03 -12.75 5.80
N SER A 132 2.71 -13.23 4.59
CA SER A 132 3.06 -12.50 3.36
C SER A 132 2.42 -11.12 3.35
N LYS A 133 3.17 -10.13 2.91
CA LYS A 133 2.73 -8.73 2.82
C LYS A 133 2.78 -8.26 1.37
N VAL A 134 1.84 -7.39 1.01
CA VAL A 134 1.84 -6.64 -0.26
C VAL A 134 1.98 -5.16 0.08
N GLY A 135 2.81 -4.46 -0.69
CA GLY A 135 3.08 -3.05 -0.48
C GLY A 135 2.24 -2.14 -1.35
N HIS A 136 2.19 -0.87 -0.96
CA HIS A 136 1.65 0.23 -1.74
C HIS A 136 2.52 1.47 -1.50
N PHE A 137 2.87 2.17 -2.56
CA PHE A 137 3.63 3.42 -2.51
C PHE A 137 2.73 4.59 -2.87
N ASP A 138 2.83 5.68 -2.11
CA ASP A 138 2.07 6.91 -2.31
C ASP A 138 3.00 8.13 -2.17
N ASP A 139 3.10 8.93 -3.21
CA ASP A 139 3.88 10.16 -3.27
C ASP A 139 3.03 11.37 -3.71
N GLN A 140 1.72 11.32 -3.38
CA GLN A 140 0.83 12.45 -3.62
C GLN A 140 1.24 13.69 -2.80
N GLN A 141 0.82 14.87 -3.22
CA GLN A 141 1.27 16.15 -2.65
C GLN A 141 1.03 16.25 -1.14
N ALA A 142 -0.10 15.77 -0.63
CA ALA A 142 -0.40 15.80 0.80
C ALA A 142 0.63 15.00 1.62
N VAL A 143 1.05 13.86 1.10
CA VAL A 143 2.09 13.03 1.73
C VAL A 143 3.44 13.73 1.67
N LEU A 144 3.82 14.28 0.50
CA LEU A 144 5.09 14.99 0.33
C LEU A 144 5.19 16.24 1.21
N ASP A 145 4.11 17.00 1.36
CA ASP A 145 4.05 18.14 2.26
C ASP A 145 4.35 17.71 3.72
N PHE A 146 3.79 16.57 4.13
CA PHE A 146 3.95 16.07 5.49
C PHE A 146 5.36 15.49 5.73
N VAL A 147 5.83 14.60 4.86
CA VAL A 147 7.12 13.91 5.08
C VAL A 147 8.32 14.87 4.97
N ASN A 148 8.16 16.02 4.33
CA ASN A 148 9.20 17.04 4.20
C ASN A 148 9.15 18.14 5.26
N SER A 149 8.20 18.09 6.16
CA SER A 149 7.90 19.18 7.09
C SER A 149 8.73 19.13 8.37
N ALA A 150 8.85 20.29 9.02
CA ALA A 150 9.48 20.42 10.33
C ALA A 150 8.72 19.63 11.42
N GLU A 151 7.41 19.45 11.26
CA GLU A 151 6.55 18.77 12.24
C GLU A 151 6.33 17.28 11.97
N LEU A 152 7.00 16.69 10.96
CA LEU A 152 6.87 15.27 10.65
C LEU A 152 7.00 14.37 11.88
N LYS A 153 8.15 14.42 12.55
CA LYS A 153 8.44 13.53 13.69
C LYS A 153 7.53 13.80 14.90
N PRO A 154 7.33 15.06 15.35
CA PRO A 154 6.40 15.37 16.43
C PRO A 154 4.97 14.88 16.17
N LEU A 155 4.38 15.18 15.00
CA LEU A 155 3.01 14.79 14.69
C LEU A 155 2.86 13.29 14.50
N ALA A 156 3.82 12.63 13.83
CA ALA A 156 3.84 11.17 13.70
C ALA A 156 3.87 10.45 15.06
N ALA A 157 4.60 11.01 16.04
CA ALA A 157 4.70 10.46 17.39
C ALA A 157 3.40 10.59 18.20
N LEU A 158 2.58 11.61 17.93
CA LEU A 158 1.27 11.77 18.59
C LEU A 158 0.25 10.71 18.16
N GLY A 159 0.48 10.08 17.01
CA GLY A 159 -0.45 9.10 16.44
C GLY A 159 -1.68 9.76 15.79
N THR A 160 -2.67 8.95 15.49
CA THR A 160 -3.90 9.40 14.83
C THR A 160 -5.00 9.74 15.82
N SER A 161 -6.07 10.40 15.36
CA SER A 161 -7.13 10.94 16.22
C SER A 161 -8.51 10.35 15.96
N CYS A 162 -8.71 9.59 14.87
CA CYS A 162 -10.01 9.04 14.51
C CYS A 162 -10.05 7.52 14.72
N PRO A 163 -11.17 6.96 15.24
CA PRO A 163 -11.30 5.53 15.50
C PRO A 163 -10.96 4.63 14.32
N ASP A 164 -11.39 4.99 13.12
CA ASP A 164 -11.18 4.19 11.91
C ASP A 164 -9.70 4.05 11.51
N HIS A 165 -8.85 4.99 11.94
CA HIS A 165 -7.42 4.95 11.63
C HIS A 165 -6.73 3.76 12.31
N PHE A 166 -6.95 3.52 13.58
CA PHE A 166 -6.20 2.54 14.38
C PHE A 166 -6.31 1.10 13.86
N LEU A 167 -7.45 0.74 13.31
CA LEU A 167 -7.67 -0.57 12.69
C LEU A 167 -6.87 -0.76 11.39
N ARG A 168 -6.46 0.33 10.75
CA ARG A 168 -5.82 0.33 9.43
C ARG A 168 -4.35 0.70 9.47
N THR A 169 -4.00 1.74 10.26
CA THR A 169 -2.66 2.33 10.25
C THR A 169 -1.84 2.00 11.49
N LYS A 170 -2.47 1.38 12.51
CA LYS A 170 -1.99 1.29 13.89
C LYS A 170 -1.87 2.68 14.54
N ILE A 171 -1.40 2.69 15.79
CA ILE A 171 -1.30 3.93 16.57
C ILE A 171 -0.29 4.92 15.98
N ARG A 172 0.82 4.45 15.41
CA ARG A 172 1.90 5.31 14.87
C ARG A 172 2.50 4.72 13.60
N PRO A 173 3.03 5.57 12.69
CA PRO A 173 3.86 5.13 11.57
C PRO A 173 5.30 4.91 12.02
N LEU A 174 6.11 4.26 11.17
CA LEU A 174 7.56 4.27 11.28
C LEU A 174 8.14 5.33 10.34
N VAL A 175 8.81 6.33 10.90
CA VAL A 175 9.54 7.34 10.12
C VAL A 175 10.97 6.84 9.89
N LEU A 176 11.39 6.74 8.62
CA LEU A 176 12.75 6.36 8.25
C LEU A 176 13.66 7.61 8.18
N ASP A 177 14.88 7.49 8.67
CA ASP A 177 15.85 8.59 8.70
C ASP A 177 16.58 8.76 7.36
N TYR A 178 15.82 8.84 6.27
CA TYR A 178 16.36 9.16 4.95
C TYR A 178 16.51 10.68 4.80
N ASP A 179 17.69 11.09 4.33
CA ASP A 179 18.00 12.49 4.03
C ASP A 179 18.17 12.64 2.50
N PRO A 180 17.22 13.25 1.80
CA PRO A 180 17.29 13.40 0.35
C PRO A 180 18.46 14.28 -0.13
N ALA A 181 19.03 15.13 0.75
CA ALA A 181 20.18 15.96 0.40
C ALA A 181 21.51 15.18 0.45
N ARG A 182 21.59 14.15 1.31
CA ARG A 182 22.79 13.30 1.46
C ARG A 182 22.71 12.00 0.68
N ASP A 183 21.52 11.61 0.25
CA ASP A 183 21.23 10.31 -0.37
C ASP A 183 21.79 9.12 0.42
N ASN A 184 21.47 9.08 1.72
CA ASN A 184 21.97 8.08 2.66
C ASN A 184 21.18 6.75 2.61
N LEU A 185 20.69 6.35 1.43
CA LEU A 185 19.80 5.19 1.28
C LEU A 185 20.44 3.89 1.79
N ASP A 186 21.72 3.66 1.55
CA ASP A 186 22.40 2.45 2.02
C ASP A 186 22.54 2.42 3.56
N GLU A 187 22.72 3.58 4.22
CA GLU A 187 22.70 3.68 5.68
C GLU A 187 21.29 3.34 6.22
N VAL A 188 20.23 3.85 5.58
CA VAL A 188 18.85 3.54 5.95
C VAL A 188 18.58 2.05 5.82
N VAL A 189 18.99 1.42 4.71
CA VAL A 189 18.82 -0.03 4.50
C VAL A 189 19.59 -0.84 5.54
N ALA A 190 20.81 -0.45 5.87
CA ALA A 190 21.60 -1.09 6.92
C ALA A 190 20.97 -0.94 8.31
N GLY A 191 20.29 0.17 8.59
CA GLY A 191 19.61 0.46 9.85
C GLY A 191 18.21 -0.13 9.99
N LEU A 192 17.61 -0.70 8.91
CA LEU A 192 16.23 -1.17 8.93
C LEU A 192 15.93 -2.22 10.00
N ASP A 193 16.84 -3.15 10.27
CA ASP A 193 16.63 -4.17 11.29
C ASP A 193 16.45 -3.53 12.66
N ALA A 194 17.33 -2.59 13.03
CA ALA A 194 17.25 -1.87 14.29
C ALA A 194 15.98 -1.00 14.40
N ALA A 195 15.62 -0.29 13.34
CA ALA A 195 14.43 0.55 13.31
C ALA A 195 13.14 -0.26 13.46
N ILE A 196 13.02 -1.39 12.76
CA ILE A 196 11.87 -2.28 12.84
C ILE A 196 11.77 -2.95 14.22
N GLU A 197 12.88 -3.41 14.79
CA GLU A 197 12.90 -4.01 16.13
C GLU A 197 12.55 -2.97 17.22
N ALA A 198 13.03 -1.74 17.12
CA ALA A 198 12.64 -0.66 18.02
C ALA A 198 11.14 -0.37 17.95
N TYR A 199 10.58 -0.33 16.74
CA TYR A 199 9.12 -0.17 16.55
C TYR A 199 8.34 -1.32 17.17
N ARG A 200 8.76 -2.59 16.95
CA ARG A 200 8.13 -3.77 17.55
C ARG A 200 8.14 -3.74 19.06
N ALA A 201 9.27 -3.31 19.65
CA ALA A 201 9.41 -3.19 21.09
C ALA A 201 8.49 -2.10 21.66
N ASP A 202 8.39 -0.93 21.01
CA ASP A 202 7.47 0.13 21.41
C ASP A 202 6.00 -0.31 21.31
N TYR A 203 5.64 -0.96 20.21
CA TYR A 203 4.28 -1.50 20.02
C TYR A 203 3.93 -2.59 21.06
N ALA A 204 4.86 -3.49 21.37
CA ALA A 204 4.67 -4.49 22.41
C ALA A 204 4.53 -3.85 23.80
N ALA A 205 5.32 -2.83 24.10
CA ALA A 205 5.21 -2.07 25.34
C ALA A 205 3.87 -1.32 25.44
N TYR A 206 3.39 -0.73 24.34
CA TYR A 206 2.06 -0.14 24.25
C TYR A 206 0.96 -1.17 24.54
N TYR A 207 1.03 -2.35 23.90
CA TYR A 207 0.08 -3.45 24.16
C TYR A 207 0.07 -3.84 25.65
N GLU A 208 1.23 -4.05 26.26
CA GLU A 208 1.33 -4.46 27.67
C GLU A 208 0.81 -3.39 28.64
N ARG A 209 1.01 -2.09 28.33
CA ARG A 209 0.50 -0.98 29.17
C ARG A 209 -1.02 -0.85 29.14
N CYS A 210 -1.63 -1.14 27.99
CA CYS A 210 -3.04 -0.82 27.75
C CYS A 210 -3.98 -2.02 27.80
N LYS A 211 -3.47 -3.26 27.73
CA LYS A 211 -4.31 -4.47 27.69
C LYS A 211 -5.17 -4.65 28.93
N HIS A 212 -6.38 -5.16 28.71
CA HIS A 212 -7.30 -5.63 29.72
C HIS A 212 -7.16 -7.14 29.92
N PRO A 213 -7.71 -7.73 31.00
CA PRO A 213 -7.63 -9.17 31.25
C PRO A 213 -8.24 -10.06 30.16
N ASP A 214 -9.22 -9.52 29.42
CA ASP A 214 -9.94 -10.19 28.33
C ASP A 214 -9.52 -9.73 26.93
N SER A 215 -8.46 -8.91 26.81
CA SER A 215 -7.99 -8.42 25.53
C SER A 215 -7.54 -9.57 24.61
N PRO A 216 -7.83 -9.48 23.30
CA PRO A 216 -7.26 -10.39 22.32
C PRO A 216 -5.72 -10.42 22.40
N ALA A 217 -5.10 -11.50 21.93
CA ALA A 217 -3.64 -11.57 21.82
C ALA A 217 -3.09 -10.46 20.94
N MET A 218 -1.87 -10.02 21.26
CA MET A 218 -1.16 -8.98 20.46
C MET A 218 -1.10 -9.39 18.99
N ARG A 219 -1.50 -8.48 18.11
CA ARG A 219 -1.44 -8.63 16.66
C ARG A 219 -0.01 -8.48 16.16
N ASP A 220 0.19 -8.68 14.85
CA ASP A 220 1.46 -8.44 14.17
C ASP A 220 2.08 -7.10 14.64
N PRO A 221 3.27 -7.08 15.29
CA PRO A 221 3.86 -5.86 15.84
C PRO A 221 4.51 -4.95 14.79
N ASN A 222 4.53 -5.33 13.52
CA ASN A 222 5.15 -4.54 12.46
C ASN A 222 4.36 -3.27 12.14
N ALA A 223 5.07 -2.21 11.74
CA ALA A 223 4.44 -1.01 11.22
C ALA A 223 3.66 -1.31 9.93
N VAL A 224 2.52 -0.65 9.77
CA VAL A 224 1.74 -0.65 8.52
C VAL A 224 2.19 0.49 7.62
N VAL A 225 2.51 1.64 8.19
CA VAL A 225 2.85 2.89 7.49
C VAL A 225 4.31 3.23 7.73
N TYR A 226 5.04 3.49 6.64
CA TYR A 226 6.42 3.94 6.62
C TYR A 226 6.49 5.30 5.93
N LEU A 227 7.05 6.31 6.61
CA LEU A 227 7.18 7.67 6.10
C LEU A 227 8.65 7.95 5.77
N ILE A 228 8.90 8.45 4.57
CA ILE A 228 10.26 8.67 4.06
C ILE A 228 10.41 10.11 3.58
N PRO A 229 11.17 10.97 4.28
CA PRO A 229 11.43 12.34 3.85
C PRO A 229 11.96 12.39 2.42
N GLY A 230 11.49 13.34 1.62
CA GLY A 230 11.87 13.51 0.22
C GLY A 230 11.27 12.51 -0.77
N VAL A 231 10.64 11.43 -0.28
CA VAL A 231 10.21 10.29 -1.11
C VAL A 231 8.70 10.09 -1.08
N GLY A 232 8.10 9.95 0.10
CA GLY A 232 6.68 9.66 0.23
C GLY A 232 6.36 8.67 1.36
N MET A 233 5.31 7.88 1.14
CA MET A 233 4.79 6.90 2.09
C MET A 233 4.75 5.51 1.46
N ILE A 234 5.10 4.51 2.24
CA ILE A 234 4.91 3.09 1.89
C ILE A 234 3.99 2.47 2.93
N THR A 235 3.02 1.69 2.49
CA THR A 235 2.17 0.90 3.36
C THR A 235 2.25 -0.58 3.02
N PHE A 236 2.14 -1.44 4.05
CA PHE A 236 2.13 -2.89 3.87
C PHE A 236 0.94 -3.52 4.57
N ALA A 237 0.27 -4.45 3.89
CA ALA A 237 -0.82 -5.25 4.46
C ALA A 237 -0.81 -6.66 3.86
N ARG A 238 -1.77 -7.51 4.30
CA ARG A 238 -1.95 -8.88 3.80
C ARG A 238 -2.33 -8.97 2.32
N ASP A 239 -2.89 -7.90 1.74
CA ASP A 239 -3.31 -7.78 0.35
C ASP A 239 -3.18 -6.33 -0.14
N LYS A 240 -3.19 -6.13 -1.47
CA LYS A 240 -2.99 -4.82 -2.09
C LYS A 240 -4.09 -3.82 -1.75
N ALA A 241 -5.34 -4.26 -1.75
CA ALA A 241 -6.46 -3.38 -1.44
C ALA A 241 -6.36 -2.84 -0.01
N THR A 242 -6.04 -3.72 0.95
CA THR A 242 -5.83 -3.31 2.36
C THR A 242 -4.62 -2.38 2.51
N ALA A 243 -3.50 -2.62 1.79
CA ALA A 243 -2.34 -1.73 1.82
C ALA A 243 -2.69 -0.33 1.29
N ARG A 244 -3.36 -0.24 0.14
CA ARG A 244 -3.83 1.02 -0.45
C ARG A 244 -4.79 1.76 0.49
N ILE A 245 -5.80 1.06 1.01
CA ILE A 245 -6.77 1.64 1.94
C ILE A 245 -6.08 2.17 3.21
N SER A 246 -5.09 1.45 3.74
CA SER A 246 -4.30 1.94 4.88
C SER A 246 -3.56 3.24 4.55
N GLY A 247 -3.04 3.38 3.31
CA GLY A 247 -2.48 4.62 2.82
C GLY A 247 -3.51 5.75 2.77
N GLU A 248 -4.69 5.51 2.21
CA GLU A 248 -5.79 6.48 2.13
C GLU A 248 -6.22 6.95 3.54
N PHE A 249 -6.32 6.04 4.52
CA PHE A 249 -6.60 6.43 5.91
C PHE A 249 -5.47 7.26 6.53
N TYR A 250 -4.22 6.98 6.18
CA TYR A 250 -3.12 7.81 6.69
C TYR A 250 -3.06 9.17 6.01
N VAL A 251 -3.43 9.28 4.73
CA VAL A 251 -3.63 10.58 4.05
C VAL A 251 -4.75 11.39 4.73
N ASN A 252 -5.86 10.74 5.10
CA ASN A 252 -6.89 11.40 5.90
C ASN A 252 -6.29 11.92 7.23
N ALA A 253 -5.50 11.12 7.95
CA ALA A 253 -4.83 11.56 9.17
C ALA A 253 -3.88 12.75 8.94
N ILE A 254 -3.11 12.76 7.83
CA ILE A 254 -2.27 13.89 7.42
C ILE A 254 -3.09 15.17 7.23
N ASN A 255 -4.22 15.08 6.54
CA ASN A 255 -5.10 16.23 6.31
C ASN A 255 -5.70 16.75 7.61
N VAL A 256 -6.08 15.85 8.52
CA VAL A 256 -6.54 16.19 9.87
C VAL A 256 -5.46 16.93 10.65
N MET A 257 -4.23 16.39 10.68
CA MET A 257 -3.07 17.03 11.33
C MET A 257 -2.81 18.41 10.70
N ARG A 258 -2.85 18.52 9.36
CA ARG A 258 -2.70 19.79 8.63
C ARG A 258 -3.70 20.84 9.10
N GLY A 259 -4.97 20.49 9.13
CA GLY A 259 -6.04 21.41 9.56
C GLY A 259 -5.86 21.82 11.02
N ALA A 260 -5.78 20.84 11.92
CA ALA A 260 -5.71 21.09 13.36
C ALA A 260 -4.46 21.87 13.77
N SER A 261 -3.27 21.50 13.30
CA SER A 261 -2.01 22.18 13.67
C SER A 261 -1.90 23.61 13.11
N THR A 262 -2.60 23.91 12.01
CA THR A 262 -2.59 25.27 11.41
C THR A 262 -3.46 26.28 12.18
N VAL A 263 -4.52 25.82 12.81
CA VAL A 263 -5.49 26.71 13.52
C VAL A 263 -5.45 26.57 15.05
N SER A 264 -4.89 25.44 15.55
CA SER A 264 -4.84 25.10 16.96
C SER A 264 -3.61 24.20 17.24
N THR A 265 -3.68 23.42 18.32
CA THR A 265 -2.77 22.31 18.60
C THR A 265 -3.49 21.00 18.24
N TYR A 266 -2.86 20.17 17.40
CA TYR A 266 -3.38 18.83 17.11
C TYR A 266 -3.32 17.93 18.34
N VAL A 267 -4.37 17.16 18.56
CA VAL A 267 -4.48 16.17 19.65
C VAL A 267 -4.80 14.80 19.07
N GLY A 268 -3.89 13.85 19.25
CA GLY A 268 -4.16 12.42 19.00
C GLY A 268 -4.96 11.80 20.14
N LEU A 269 -5.58 10.65 19.91
CA LEU A 269 -6.18 9.88 20.99
C LEU A 269 -5.13 9.36 21.97
N SER A 270 -5.51 9.23 23.24
CA SER A 270 -4.64 8.62 24.24
C SER A 270 -4.34 7.15 23.88
N GLU A 271 -3.20 6.63 24.36
CA GLU A 271 -2.82 5.24 24.08
C GLU A 271 -3.91 4.24 24.53
N GLN A 272 -4.56 4.50 25.68
CA GLN A 272 -5.62 3.63 26.16
C GLN A 272 -6.85 3.63 25.24
N GLU A 273 -7.31 4.79 24.81
CA GLU A 273 -8.48 4.90 23.91
C GLU A 273 -8.18 4.32 22.51
N ALA A 274 -6.96 4.52 22.02
CA ALA A 274 -6.49 3.92 20.77
C ALA A 274 -6.47 2.39 20.88
N PHE A 275 -5.97 1.86 22.00
CA PHE A 275 -5.94 0.41 22.28
C PHE A 275 -7.36 -0.16 22.33
N ASP A 276 -8.27 0.48 23.04
CA ASP A 276 -9.66 0.03 23.23
C ASP A 276 -10.44 -0.02 21.91
N ILE A 277 -9.99 0.72 20.89
CA ILE A 277 -10.50 0.63 19.52
C ILE A 277 -9.77 -0.48 18.74
N GLU A 278 -8.44 -0.48 18.75
CA GLU A 278 -7.62 -1.43 17.99
C GLU A 278 -7.91 -2.87 18.38
N TYR A 279 -8.10 -3.13 19.70
CA TYR A 279 -8.33 -4.45 20.27
C TYR A 279 -9.79 -4.69 20.71
N TRP A 280 -10.73 -3.94 20.13
CA TRP A 280 -12.14 -4.08 20.45
C TRP A 280 -12.65 -5.48 20.08
N LEU A 281 -13.33 -6.15 21.04
CA LEU A 281 -13.84 -7.52 20.87
C LEU A 281 -14.82 -7.68 19.70
N LEU A 282 -15.59 -6.64 19.36
CA LEU A 282 -16.46 -6.68 18.18
C LEU A 282 -15.68 -6.69 16.86
N GLU A 283 -14.57 -5.97 16.79
CA GLU A 283 -13.69 -6.01 15.61
C GLU A 283 -12.97 -7.35 15.53
N GLU A 284 -12.53 -7.90 16.65
CA GLU A 284 -11.95 -9.25 16.71
C GLU A 284 -12.94 -10.31 16.19
N ALA A 285 -14.20 -10.23 16.60
CA ALA A 285 -15.24 -11.14 16.12
C ALA A 285 -15.48 -11.04 14.61
N LYS A 286 -15.32 -9.85 14.01
CA LYS A 286 -15.37 -9.67 12.55
C LYS A 286 -14.16 -10.31 11.87
N LEU A 287 -12.94 -10.13 12.42
CA LEU A 287 -11.73 -10.73 11.88
C LEU A 287 -11.78 -12.25 11.88
N GLN A 288 -12.30 -12.87 12.96
CA GLN A 288 -12.45 -14.32 13.06
C GLN A 288 -13.45 -14.92 12.07
N ARG A 289 -14.43 -14.14 11.61
CA ARG A 289 -15.41 -14.56 10.59
C ARG A 289 -14.90 -14.43 9.16
N MET A 290 -13.71 -13.84 8.96
CA MET A 290 -13.17 -13.68 7.60
C MET A 290 -12.80 -15.04 6.98
N PRO A 291 -12.98 -15.21 5.67
CA PRO A 291 -12.56 -16.42 4.97
C PRO A 291 -11.06 -16.70 5.20
N LYS A 292 -10.72 -17.96 5.32
CA LYS A 292 -9.30 -18.37 5.42
C LYS A 292 -8.54 -17.91 4.17
N PRO A 293 -7.27 -17.46 4.33
CA PRO A 293 -6.44 -17.10 3.19
C PRO A 293 -6.33 -18.24 2.19
N LYS A 294 -6.36 -17.92 0.89
CA LYS A 294 -6.12 -18.87 -0.18
C LYS A 294 -4.63 -19.24 -0.23
N ALA A 295 -4.28 -20.27 -1.02
CA ALA A 295 -2.93 -20.84 -1.06
C ALA A 295 -1.82 -19.83 -1.43
N LEU A 296 -2.14 -18.86 -2.29
CA LEU A 296 -1.19 -17.83 -2.73
C LEU A 296 -1.55 -16.43 -2.22
N ALA A 297 -2.37 -16.32 -1.18
CA ALA A 297 -2.73 -15.02 -0.61
C ALA A 297 -1.47 -14.24 -0.17
N GLY A 298 -1.37 -12.97 -0.59
CA GLY A 298 -0.23 -12.09 -0.30
C GLY A 298 1.05 -12.41 -1.10
N ARG A 299 1.02 -13.38 -2.02
CA ARG A 299 2.13 -13.68 -2.94
C ARG A 299 2.05 -12.78 -4.17
N ILE A 300 3.23 -12.38 -4.65
CA ILE A 300 3.41 -11.52 -5.82
C ILE A 300 4.04 -12.34 -6.93
N ALA A 301 3.33 -12.48 -8.06
CA ALA A 301 3.78 -13.22 -9.22
C ALA A 301 4.04 -12.29 -10.41
N PHE A 302 5.18 -12.49 -11.10
CA PHE A 302 5.54 -11.80 -12.34
C PHE A 302 5.55 -12.82 -13.47
N ILE A 303 4.77 -12.56 -14.53
CA ILE A 303 4.56 -13.50 -15.64
C ILE A 303 4.96 -12.82 -16.96
N THR A 304 6.00 -13.28 -17.64
CA THR A 304 6.37 -12.80 -18.98
C THR A 304 5.52 -13.47 -20.06
N GLY A 305 5.19 -12.73 -21.14
CA GLY A 305 4.19 -13.20 -22.11
C GLY A 305 2.82 -13.38 -21.46
N GLY A 306 2.51 -12.51 -20.49
CA GLY A 306 1.36 -12.65 -19.60
C GLY A 306 0.02 -12.44 -20.26
N ALA A 307 -0.03 -11.71 -21.39
CA ALA A 307 -1.24 -11.52 -22.19
C ALA A 307 -1.51 -12.68 -23.18
N GLY A 308 -0.50 -13.54 -23.43
CA GLY A 308 -0.63 -14.70 -24.30
C GLY A 308 -1.44 -15.85 -23.66
N GLY A 309 -1.81 -16.85 -24.47
CA GLY A 309 -2.70 -17.93 -24.03
C GLY A 309 -2.22 -18.70 -22.80
N ILE A 310 -0.95 -19.14 -22.75
CA ILE A 310 -0.38 -19.85 -21.60
C ILE A 310 -0.24 -18.91 -20.40
N GLY A 311 0.32 -17.71 -20.61
CA GLY A 311 0.51 -16.72 -19.56
C GLY A 311 -0.80 -16.30 -18.88
N SER A 312 -1.86 -16.04 -19.66
CA SER A 312 -3.19 -15.71 -19.16
C SER A 312 -3.86 -16.86 -18.40
N ALA A 313 -3.64 -18.11 -18.81
CA ALA A 313 -4.14 -19.28 -18.10
C ALA A 313 -3.46 -19.43 -16.72
N ILE A 314 -2.12 -19.23 -16.66
CA ILE A 314 -1.35 -19.22 -15.41
C ILE A 314 -1.82 -18.08 -14.51
N ALA A 315 -1.95 -16.87 -15.06
CA ALA A 315 -2.44 -15.70 -14.33
C ALA A 315 -3.83 -15.95 -13.74
N THR A 316 -4.75 -16.54 -14.51
CA THR A 316 -6.08 -16.95 -14.03
C THR A 316 -5.97 -17.85 -12.80
N ARG A 317 -5.11 -18.85 -12.84
CA ARG A 317 -4.95 -19.75 -11.69
C ARG A 317 -4.35 -19.03 -10.49
N TYR A 318 -3.33 -18.24 -10.65
CA TYR A 318 -2.68 -17.52 -9.55
C TYR A 318 -3.62 -16.50 -8.89
N LEU A 319 -4.36 -15.72 -9.69
CA LEU A 319 -5.40 -14.81 -9.18
C LEU A 319 -6.52 -15.56 -8.45
N THR A 320 -6.92 -16.74 -8.95
CA THR A 320 -7.92 -17.60 -8.30
C THR A 320 -7.43 -18.07 -6.93
N GLU A 321 -6.14 -18.37 -6.78
CA GLU A 321 -5.50 -18.76 -5.51
C GLU A 321 -5.11 -17.57 -4.61
N GLY A 322 -5.42 -16.35 -5.01
CA GLY A 322 -5.27 -15.15 -4.19
C GLY A 322 -3.93 -14.42 -4.31
N ALA A 323 -3.10 -14.76 -5.30
CA ALA A 323 -1.91 -13.97 -5.61
C ALA A 323 -2.32 -12.63 -6.25
N VAL A 324 -1.43 -11.63 -6.14
CA VAL A 324 -1.40 -10.49 -7.04
C VAL A 324 -0.48 -10.80 -8.22
N VAL A 325 -0.82 -10.33 -9.42
CA VAL A 325 -0.13 -10.73 -10.65
C VAL A 325 0.31 -9.52 -11.46
N VAL A 326 1.58 -9.50 -11.84
CA VAL A 326 2.12 -8.60 -12.85
C VAL A 326 2.20 -9.35 -14.17
N LEU A 327 1.54 -8.86 -15.19
CA LEU A 327 1.62 -9.33 -16.56
C LEU A 327 2.64 -8.48 -17.31
N ALA A 328 3.73 -9.09 -17.77
CA ALA A 328 4.69 -8.44 -18.64
C ALA A 328 4.51 -8.96 -20.07
N ASP A 329 4.30 -8.06 -21.03
CA ASP A 329 4.15 -8.42 -22.44
C ASP A 329 4.75 -7.34 -23.34
N ILE A 330 5.06 -7.71 -24.57
CA ILE A 330 5.56 -6.78 -25.59
C ILE A 330 4.41 -6.09 -26.36
N ASP A 331 3.22 -6.67 -26.35
CA ASP A 331 2.04 -6.16 -27.03
C ASP A 331 1.14 -5.38 -26.09
N GLN A 332 1.13 -4.05 -26.20
CA GLN A 332 0.36 -3.17 -25.32
C GLN A 332 -1.15 -3.41 -25.41
N ALA A 333 -1.69 -3.65 -26.60
CA ALA A 333 -3.14 -3.80 -26.77
C ALA A 333 -3.65 -5.08 -26.10
N SER A 334 -2.96 -6.20 -26.30
CA SER A 334 -3.26 -7.48 -25.62
C SER A 334 -3.10 -7.38 -24.12
N LEU A 335 -2.08 -6.62 -23.65
CA LEU A 335 -1.83 -6.39 -22.23
C LEU A 335 -2.98 -5.61 -21.58
N ASP A 336 -3.43 -4.54 -22.21
CA ASP A 336 -4.53 -3.69 -21.69
C ASP A 336 -5.86 -4.46 -21.64
N GLU A 337 -6.13 -5.30 -22.66
CA GLU A 337 -7.31 -6.18 -22.68
C GLU A 337 -7.25 -7.19 -21.53
N ALA A 338 -6.11 -7.88 -21.35
CA ALA A 338 -5.90 -8.86 -20.29
C ALA A 338 -6.05 -8.23 -18.90
N VAL A 339 -5.42 -7.10 -18.65
CA VAL A 339 -5.50 -6.37 -17.37
C VAL A 339 -6.93 -5.92 -17.08
N THR A 340 -7.63 -5.39 -18.08
CA THR A 340 -9.04 -4.99 -17.95
C THR A 340 -9.93 -6.19 -17.62
N GLY A 341 -9.76 -7.31 -18.33
CA GLY A 341 -10.52 -8.54 -18.12
C GLY A 341 -10.29 -9.14 -16.72
N PHE A 342 -9.03 -9.25 -16.30
CA PHE A 342 -8.69 -9.74 -14.98
C PHE A 342 -9.12 -8.79 -13.86
N GLY A 343 -8.97 -7.48 -14.06
CA GLY A 343 -9.41 -6.46 -13.12
C GLY A 343 -10.92 -6.51 -12.83
N LYS A 344 -11.74 -6.74 -13.85
CA LYS A 344 -13.19 -6.94 -13.68
C LYS A 344 -13.52 -8.21 -12.91
N ARG A 345 -12.76 -9.29 -13.10
CA ARG A 345 -13.05 -10.60 -12.52
C ARG A 345 -12.47 -10.78 -11.12
N PHE A 346 -11.29 -10.26 -10.86
CA PHE A 346 -10.52 -10.51 -9.63
C PHE A 346 -10.26 -9.26 -8.77
N GLY A 347 -10.65 -8.08 -9.26
CA GLY A 347 -10.37 -6.79 -8.63
C GLY A 347 -9.15 -6.10 -9.24
N LYS A 348 -9.25 -4.78 -9.44
CA LYS A 348 -8.21 -3.97 -10.08
C LYS A 348 -6.88 -3.95 -9.32
N ASP A 349 -6.95 -4.05 -8.00
CA ASP A 349 -5.77 -4.07 -7.13
C ASP A 349 -4.91 -5.33 -7.29
N ASN A 350 -5.46 -6.42 -7.86
CA ASN A 350 -4.79 -7.72 -7.91
C ASN A 350 -4.03 -7.99 -9.22
N VAL A 351 -4.13 -7.10 -10.20
CA VAL A 351 -3.45 -7.26 -11.49
C VAL A 351 -2.87 -5.96 -12.00
N ARG A 352 -1.64 -6.02 -12.49
CA ARG A 352 -0.93 -4.90 -13.14
C ARG A 352 -0.32 -5.37 -14.46
N GLY A 353 -0.38 -4.54 -15.49
CA GLY A 353 0.33 -4.72 -16.74
C GLY A 353 1.61 -3.88 -16.78
N VAL A 354 2.68 -4.44 -17.32
CA VAL A 354 3.93 -3.72 -17.61
C VAL A 354 4.39 -4.07 -19.03
N LEU A 355 4.61 -3.05 -19.84
CA LEU A 355 5.14 -3.26 -21.19
C LEU A 355 6.62 -3.61 -21.10
N ALA A 356 7.02 -4.77 -21.62
CA ALA A 356 8.41 -5.22 -21.56
C ALA A 356 8.77 -6.13 -22.75
N ASN A 357 9.85 -5.75 -23.45
CA ASN A 357 10.55 -6.65 -24.33
C ASN A 357 11.62 -7.39 -23.53
N VAL A 358 11.48 -8.72 -23.37
CA VAL A 358 12.42 -9.54 -22.57
C VAL A 358 13.83 -9.58 -23.15
N THR A 359 14.04 -9.16 -24.39
CA THR A 359 15.39 -9.09 -25.03
C THR A 359 16.09 -7.75 -24.79
N ASP A 360 15.41 -6.78 -24.18
CA ASP A 360 15.93 -5.47 -23.82
C ASP A 360 16.15 -5.39 -22.30
N GLU A 361 17.40 -5.32 -21.90
CA GLU A 361 17.79 -5.28 -20.50
C GLU A 361 17.18 -4.11 -19.74
N ALA A 362 17.20 -2.91 -20.32
CA ALA A 362 16.63 -1.71 -19.68
C ALA A 362 15.10 -1.80 -19.53
N ALA A 363 14.42 -2.38 -20.53
CA ALA A 363 12.98 -2.61 -20.46
C ALA A 363 12.63 -3.63 -19.37
N VAL A 364 13.43 -4.69 -19.20
CA VAL A 364 13.27 -5.67 -18.13
C VAL A 364 13.49 -5.01 -16.77
N GLU A 365 14.58 -4.27 -16.57
CA GLU A 365 14.86 -3.57 -15.31
C GLU A 365 13.72 -2.60 -14.94
N LYS A 366 13.22 -1.83 -15.92
CA LYS A 366 12.09 -0.93 -15.70
C LYS A 366 10.82 -1.67 -15.31
N ALA A 367 10.51 -2.79 -15.96
CA ALA A 367 9.31 -3.57 -15.65
C ALA A 367 9.34 -4.13 -14.21
N PHE A 368 10.50 -4.58 -13.75
CA PHE A 368 10.66 -5.01 -12.36
C PHE A 368 10.59 -3.83 -11.38
N LEU A 369 11.17 -2.66 -11.70
CA LEU A 369 11.03 -1.46 -10.89
C LEU A 369 9.56 -1.07 -10.72
N ASP A 370 8.81 -1.00 -11.83
CA ASP A 370 7.38 -0.67 -11.81
C ASP A 370 6.57 -1.69 -10.97
N SER A 371 6.92 -2.98 -11.06
CA SER A 371 6.33 -4.04 -10.24
C SER A 371 6.63 -3.88 -8.75
N LEU A 372 7.87 -3.52 -8.40
CA LEU A 372 8.28 -3.29 -7.01
C LEU A 372 7.55 -2.10 -6.39
N VAL A 373 7.44 -0.99 -7.12
CA VAL A 373 6.70 0.20 -6.66
C VAL A 373 5.21 -0.13 -6.48
N GLU A 374 4.66 -0.98 -7.36
CA GLU A 374 3.24 -1.36 -7.26
C GLU A 374 2.95 -2.29 -6.07
N TYR A 375 3.76 -3.34 -5.87
CA TYR A 375 3.43 -4.42 -4.92
C TYR A 375 4.45 -4.65 -3.80
N GLY A 376 5.61 -4.04 -3.89
CA GLY A 376 6.63 -4.07 -2.84
C GLY A 376 7.55 -5.27 -2.83
N GLY A 377 7.46 -6.17 -3.79
CA GLY A 377 8.31 -7.36 -3.81
C GLY A 377 8.01 -8.35 -4.92
N LEU A 378 8.57 -9.56 -4.78
CA LEU A 378 8.37 -10.67 -5.71
C LEU A 378 8.51 -12.01 -4.99
N ASP A 379 7.58 -12.93 -5.23
CA ASP A 379 7.62 -14.30 -4.69
C ASP A 379 7.73 -15.35 -5.79
N ILE A 380 7.12 -15.09 -6.96
CA ILE A 380 7.01 -16.06 -8.05
C ILE A 380 7.38 -15.38 -9.36
N LEU A 381 8.36 -15.93 -10.06
CA LEU A 381 8.61 -15.61 -11.47
C LEU A 381 8.08 -16.74 -12.34
N VAL A 382 7.31 -16.39 -13.38
CA VAL A 382 6.99 -17.30 -14.49
C VAL A 382 7.62 -16.75 -15.77
N SER A 383 8.73 -17.33 -16.17
CA SER A 383 9.38 -17.02 -17.44
C SER A 383 8.68 -17.81 -18.54
N ASN A 384 7.77 -17.15 -19.26
CA ASN A 384 6.86 -17.75 -20.23
C ASN A 384 6.95 -17.11 -21.62
N ALA A 385 7.41 -15.87 -21.75
CA ALA A 385 7.56 -15.21 -23.05
C ALA A 385 8.36 -16.08 -24.01
N GLY A 386 7.83 -16.32 -25.20
CA GLY A 386 8.49 -17.20 -26.13
C GLY A 386 7.87 -17.21 -27.50
N ILE A 387 8.62 -17.78 -28.44
CA ILE A 387 8.23 -18.01 -29.83
C ILE A 387 8.46 -19.47 -30.18
N SER A 388 7.88 -19.91 -31.27
CA SER A 388 8.20 -21.18 -31.94
C SER A 388 8.59 -20.88 -33.38
N SER A 389 9.64 -21.53 -33.85
CA SER A 389 10.09 -21.44 -35.24
C SER A 389 10.48 -22.81 -35.78
N ALA A 390 10.30 -23.01 -37.07
CA ALA A 390 10.71 -24.19 -37.77
C ALA A 390 11.27 -23.79 -39.16
N SER A 391 12.39 -24.36 -39.53
CA SER A 391 13.02 -24.30 -40.87
C SER A 391 13.96 -25.48 -41.06
N PRO A 392 14.18 -25.99 -42.29
CA PRO A 392 15.27 -26.93 -42.56
C PRO A 392 16.60 -26.35 -42.04
N PHE A 393 17.52 -27.21 -41.62
CA PHE A 393 18.77 -26.74 -41.00
C PHE A 393 19.58 -25.85 -41.95
N GLU A 394 19.70 -26.32 -43.22
CA GLU A 394 20.40 -25.62 -44.30
C GLU A 394 19.81 -24.26 -44.66
N ASP A 395 18.52 -24.07 -44.41
CA ASP A 395 17.79 -22.82 -44.65
C ASP A 395 17.66 -21.90 -43.38
N THR A 396 18.12 -22.39 -42.23
CA THR A 396 18.05 -21.63 -40.97
C THR A 396 19.02 -20.48 -41.02
N THR A 397 18.48 -19.25 -41.23
CA THR A 397 19.28 -18.03 -41.27
C THR A 397 19.78 -17.64 -39.89
N LEU A 398 20.88 -16.87 -39.84
CA LEU A 398 21.40 -16.31 -38.59
C LEU A 398 20.32 -15.48 -37.85
N ALA A 399 19.49 -14.73 -38.58
CA ALA A 399 18.39 -13.95 -38.00
C ALA A 399 17.35 -14.82 -37.28
N VAL A 400 17.00 -16.00 -37.83
CA VAL A 400 16.11 -16.97 -37.16
C VAL A 400 16.80 -17.54 -35.94
N TRP A 401 18.07 -17.89 -36.01
CA TRP A 401 18.88 -18.38 -34.90
C TRP A 401 18.91 -17.32 -33.77
N ASP A 402 19.37 -16.11 -34.08
CA ASP A 402 19.53 -15.02 -33.11
C ASP A 402 18.23 -14.65 -32.44
N ARG A 403 17.11 -14.64 -33.20
CA ARG A 403 15.78 -14.36 -32.63
C ARG A 403 15.38 -15.41 -31.59
N ASN A 404 15.65 -16.72 -31.83
CA ASN A 404 15.34 -17.76 -30.87
C ASN A 404 16.22 -17.63 -29.61
N ILE A 405 17.53 -17.45 -29.79
CA ILE A 405 18.47 -17.29 -28.68
C ILE A 405 18.15 -16.04 -27.86
N SER A 406 17.89 -14.91 -28.51
CA SER A 406 17.59 -13.65 -27.82
C SER A 406 16.35 -13.75 -26.94
N ILE A 407 15.27 -14.36 -27.43
CA ILE A 407 14.00 -14.44 -26.67
C ILE A 407 14.07 -15.58 -25.64
N LEU A 408 14.47 -16.78 -26.06
CA LEU A 408 14.32 -18.00 -25.26
C LEU A 408 15.51 -18.30 -24.34
N ALA A 409 16.69 -17.75 -24.61
CA ALA A 409 17.86 -17.93 -23.74
C ALA A 409 18.20 -16.61 -23.03
N THR A 410 18.52 -15.54 -23.77
CA THR A 410 18.91 -14.25 -23.20
C THR A 410 17.76 -13.63 -22.41
N GLY A 411 16.52 -13.64 -22.94
CA GLY A 411 15.36 -13.11 -22.25
C GLY A 411 15.08 -13.82 -20.92
N TYR A 412 15.17 -15.14 -20.89
CA TYR A 412 15.06 -15.92 -19.66
C TYR A 412 16.15 -15.59 -18.64
N PHE A 413 17.40 -15.40 -19.13
CA PHE A 413 18.49 -14.97 -18.25
C PHE A 413 18.23 -13.59 -17.65
N LEU A 414 17.90 -12.57 -18.45
CA LEU A 414 17.68 -11.21 -17.97
C LEU A 414 16.56 -11.15 -16.92
N VAL A 415 15.42 -11.74 -17.22
CA VAL A 415 14.27 -11.78 -16.33
C VAL A 415 14.57 -12.53 -15.04
N SER A 416 15.25 -13.69 -15.13
CA SER A 416 15.61 -14.49 -13.95
C SER A 416 16.63 -13.79 -13.07
N ARG A 417 17.58 -13.07 -13.67
CA ARG A 417 18.59 -12.30 -12.93
C ARG A 417 17.94 -11.21 -12.07
N GLU A 418 17.00 -10.45 -12.63
CA GLU A 418 16.29 -9.40 -11.87
C GLU A 418 15.42 -10.01 -10.76
N ALA A 419 14.68 -11.07 -11.07
CA ALA A 419 13.89 -11.78 -10.07
C ALA A 419 14.77 -12.32 -8.91
N TYR A 420 15.90 -12.92 -9.24
CA TYR A 420 16.85 -13.43 -8.25
C TYR A 420 17.40 -12.31 -7.34
N ARG A 421 17.77 -11.16 -7.93
CA ARG A 421 18.25 -9.99 -7.18
C ARG A 421 17.22 -9.54 -6.14
N ILE A 422 15.93 -9.49 -6.50
CA ILE A 422 14.84 -9.09 -5.62
C ILE A 422 14.62 -10.14 -4.52
N MET A 423 14.49 -11.43 -4.87
CA MET A 423 14.26 -12.51 -3.92
C MET A 423 15.41 -12.63 -2.90
N LYS A 424 16.65 -12.42 -3.35
CA LYS A 424 17.83 -12.39 -2.48
C LYS A 424 17.80 -11.25 -1.46
N LYS A 425 17.33 -10.04 -1.86
CA LYS A 425 17.18 -8.91 -0.95
C LYS A 425 16.08 -9.17 0.09
N GLN A 426 14.96 -9.73 -0.32
CA GLN A 426 13.84 -10.05 0.57
C GLN A 426 14.15 -11.14 1.60
N LYS A 427 14.97 -12.13 1.26
CA LYS A 427 15.30 -13.29 2.12
C LYS A 427 14.05 -14.08 2.57
N LEU A 428 13.00 -14.08 1.75
CA LEU A 428 11.74 -14.81 1.99
C LEU A 428 11.66 -16.10 1.15
N GLY A 429 12.72 -16.42 0.42
CA GLY A 429 12.70 -17.42 -0.62
C GLY A 429 11.98 -16.93 -1.87
N GLY A 430 11.58 -17.86 -2.74
CA GLY A 430 10.85 -17.59 -3.96
C GLY A 430 10.82 -18.82 -4.87
N SER A 431 10.03 -18.73 -5.93
CA SER A 431 9.93 -19.79 -6.95
C SER A 431 10.11 -19.19 -8.34
N MET A 432 10.91 -19.85 -9.18
CA MET A 432 11.06 -19.50 -10.58
C MET A 432 10.58 -20.68 -11.44
N VAL A 433 9.58 -20.42 -12.27
CA VAL A 433 8.98 -21.43 -13.17
C VAL A 433 9.32 -21.04 -14.60
N PHE A 434 9.93 -21.96 -15.33
CA PHE A 434 10.27 -21.79 -16.75
C PHE A 434 9.33 -22.60 -17.62
N ILE A 435 8.69 -21.97 -18.59
CA ILE A 435 7.82 -22.64 -19.55
C ILE A 435 8.69 -23.21 -20.67
N ALA A 436 9.26 -24.36 -20.38
CA ALA A 436 10.18 -25.06 -21.26
C ALA A 436 9.47 -25.87 -22.38
N SER A 437 10.18 -26.73 -23.06
CA SER A 437 9.67 -27.62 -24.11
C SER A 437 10.37 -28.95 -24.07
N LYS A 438 9.70 -30.01 -24.53
CA LYS A 438 10.36 -31.30 -24.81
C LYS A 438 11.53 -31.13 -25.76
N ASN A 439 11.51 -30.12 -26.64
CA ASN A 439 12.55 -29.80 -27.60
C ASN A 439 13.87 -29.36 -26.97
N GLY A 440 13.87 -29.00 -25.71
CA GLY A 440 15.09 -28.78 -24.93
C GLY A 440 15.73 -30.08 -24.40
N LEU A 441 15.02 -31.23 -24.47
CA LEU A 441 15.49 -32.54 -24.04
C LEU A 441 15.65 -33.51 -25.21
N ALA A 442 14.74 -33.44 -26.20
CA ALA A 442 14.74 -34.29 -27.37
C ALA A 442 14.56 -33.45 -28.63
N ALA A 443 15.47 -33.62 -29.61
CA ALA A 443 15.45 -32.83 -30.83
C ALA A 443 14.21 -33.10 -31.68
N SER A 444 13.82 -32.10 -32.47
CA SER A 444 12.77 -32.18 -33.49
C SER A 444 13.35 -31.74 -34.84
N ALA A 445 12.97 -32.42 -35.91
CA ALA A 445 13.36 -32.04 -37.27
C ALA A 445 12.90 -30.62 -37.60
N GLY A 446 13.74 -29.83 -38.26
CA GLY A 446 13.44 -28.47 -38.64
C GLY A 446 13.33 -27.46 -37.49
N ALA A 447 13.77 -27.77 -36.28
CA ALA A 447 13.65 -26.89 -35.10
C ALA A 447 14.98 -26.64 -34.40
N SER A 448 16.12 -26.66 -35.14
CA SER A 448 17.46 -26.56 -34.53
C SER A 448 17.67 -25.35 -33.63
N ALA A 449 17.32 -24.14 -34.09
CA ALA A 449 17.45 -22.92 -33.30
C ALA A 449 16.57 -22.96 -32.04
N TYR A 450 15.32 -23.40 -32.19
CA TYR A 450 14.40 -23.55 -31.06
C TYR A 450 14.84 -24.58 -30.04
N CYS A 451 15.29 -25.78 -30.50
CA CYS A 451 15.80 -26.83 -29.64
C CYS A 451 17.03 -26.39 -28.84
N ALA A 452 17.99 -25.71 -29.50
CA ALA A 452 19.19 -25.19 -28.84
C ALA A 452 18.83 -24.15 -27.76
N ALA A 453 17.96 -23.21 -28.08
CA ALA A 453 17.52 -22.19 -27.12
C ALA A 453 16.75 -22.78 -25.92
N LYS A 454 15.86 -23.76 -26.15
CA LYS A 454 15.13 -24.45 -25.08
C LYS A 454 16.02 -25.36 -24.22
N ALA A 455 17.09 -25.91 -24.79
CA ALA A 455 18.11 -26.64 -24.01
C ALA A 455 18.88 -25.70 -23.09
N ALA A 456 19.29 -24.52 -23.59
CA ALA A 456 19.93 -23.48 -22.78
C ALA A 456 19.04 -23.03 -21.61
N GLU A 457 17.74 -22.79 -21.86
CA GLU A 457 16.74 -22.42 -20.86
C GLU A 457 16.62 -23.46 -19.74
N ILE A 458 16.50 -24.74 -20.07
CA ILE A 458 16.41 -25.83 -19.09
C ILE A 458 17.71 -25.93 -18.26
N HIS A 459 18.86 -25.73 -18.89
CA HIS A 459 20.13 -25.78 -18.16
C HIS A 459 20.31 -24.56 -17.24
N LEU A 460 19.89 -23.37 -17.70
CA LEU A 460 19.86 -22.17 -16.85
C LEU A 460 19.02 -22.39 -15.59
N ALA A 461 17.83 -23.00 -15.72
CA ALA A 461 16.97 -23.30 -14.56
C ALA A 461 17.72 -24.22 -13.55
N ARG A 462 18.50 -25.21 -14.03
CA ARG A 462 19.31 -26.07 -13.16
C ARG A 462 20.43 -25.31 -12.46
N CYS A 463 21.10 -24.38 -13.17
CA CYS A 463 22.14 -23.53 -12.57
C CYS A 463 21.55 -22.59 -11.45
N LEU A 464 20.33 -22.11 -11.63
CA LEU A 464 19.67 -21.24 -10.64
C LEU A 464 19.15 -22.01 -9.41
N ALA A 465 19.00 -23.32 -9.51
CA ALA A 465 18.56 -24.19 -8.41
C ALA A 465 19.70 -24.60 -7.45
N LEU A 466 20.96 -24.35 -7.81
CA LEU A 466 22.15 -24.59 -6.98
C LEU A 466 22.42 -23.39 -6.06
#